data_9efedf6516b4cdc00b0a42747f9aa2f5
#
_entry.id   9efedf6516b4cdc00b0a42747f9aa2f5
#
_cell.length_a   1.000
_cell.length_b   1.000
_cell.length_c   1.000
_cell.angle_alpha   90.00
_cell.angle_beta   90.00
_cell.angle_gamma   90.00
#
_symmetry.space_group_name_H-M   'P 1'
#
loop_
_entity.id
_entity.type
_entity.pdbx_description
1 polymer ?
#
loop_
_entity_poly.entity_id
_entity_poly.type
_entity_poly.pdbx_seq_one_letter_code
_entity_poly.pdbx_strand_id
1 'polypeptide(L)'
;MSHFRGLSTLSRATGTLFLAGFVSIWAAPNLYAQSGSGSDTNGTLSLEEKQQYQDCIKLAQLKPEDGFESAIAWRDMGGGEPARHCVAVALISLGKYEEAATRLDALAKDSTADPGVVAGMLAQAGQAWMMANNLEFAWRDQSRALELVPNNPQLWVDRAMALGLAGQYWDAIDDLNKSLDLDPNQADVLIYRASAWRMLESYDLAMTDVENALVIEPNNVQALFERGKLYQIAGKNDLARRDWLNVIENSNGTPVADAAKANIEKMDVRTGSD
;
A
#
# COMPACT_ATOMS: atom_id res chain seq x y z
N MET A 1 -0.68 23.02 5.74
CA MET A 1 -2.10 22.98 6.17
C MET A 1 -3.12 23.43 5.09
N SER A 2 -2.73 23.56 3.82
CA SER A 2 -3.63 24.02 2.73
C SER A 2 -3.98 22.96 1.68
N HIS A 3 -3.45 21.74 1.76
CA HIS A 3 -3.61 20.72 0.70
C HIS A 3 -4.95 19.94 0.73
N PHE A 4 -5.68 19.95 1.83
CA PHE A 4 -6.98 19.22 1.94
C PHE A 4 -8.24 20.10 1.83
N ARG A 5 -8.14 21.34 1.31
CA ARG A 5 -9.31 22.20 1.07
C ARG A 5 -9.93 21.90 -0.29
N GLY A 6 -10.89 20.98 -0.33
CA GLY A 6 -11.68 20.78 -1.56
C GLY A 6 -12.49 19.49 -1.67
N LEU A 7 -12.67 18.72 -0.59
CA LEU A 7 -13.55 17.55 -0.63
C LEU A 7 -15.01 17.92 -0.41
N SER A 8 -15.61 18.66 -1.37
CA SER A 8 -17.06 18.77 -1.48
C SER A 8 -17.50 18.06 -2.76
N THR A 9 -18.17 16.91 -2.59
CA THR A 9 -19.09 16.27 -3.56
C THR A 9 -18.55 15.95 -4.94
N LEU A 10 -17.61 14.99 -5.08
CA LEU A 10 -17.38 14.29 -6.33
C LEU A 10 -17.49 12.78 -6.10
N SER A 11 -18.49 12.26 -6.75
CA SER A 11 -18.79 10.87 -7.14
C SER A 11 -17.98 9.74 -6.46
N ARG A 12 -18.66 8.98 -5.59
CA ARG A 12 -18.23 7.74 -4.93
C ARG A 12 -17.81 6.58 -5.86
N ALA A 13 -17.78 6.79 -7.18
CA ALA A 13 -17.61 5.71 -8.16
C ALA A 13 -16.18 5.54 -8.70
N THR A 14 -15.26 6.49 -8.49
CA THR A 14 -13.93 6.47 -9.14
C THR A 14 -12.80 5.97 -8.25
N GLY A 15 -12.93 6.03 -6.93
CA GLY A 15 -11.87 5.62 -5.99
C GLY A 15 -11.63 4.11 -5.90
N THR A 16 -12.61 3.29 -6.23
CA THR A 16 -12.56 1.82 -6.07
C THR A 16 -11.62 1.15 -7.08
N LEU A 17 -11.26 1.81 -8.17
CA LEU A 17 -10.43 1.26 -9.24
C LEU A 17 -8.91 1.39 -8.98
N PHE A 18 -8.49 2.27 -8.07
CA PHE A 18 -7.08 2.41 -7.70
C PHE A 18 -6.62 1.26 -6.76
N LEU A 19 -7.55 0.68 -5.99
CA LEU A 19 -7.29 -0.40 -5.02
C LEU A 19 -7.39 -1.82 -5.59
N ALA A 20 -7.98 -2.02 -6.77
CA ALA A 20 -8.30 -3.35 -7.29
C ALA A 20 -7.09 -4.23 -7.65
N GLY A 21 -5.89 -3.81 -7.35
CA GLY A 21 -4.69 -4.57 -7.68
C GLY A 21 -3.59 -4.60 -6.62
N PHE A 22 -3.65 -3.82 -5.54
CA PHE A 22 -2.42 -3.47 -4.84
C PHE A 22 -2.47 -3.52 -3.32
N VAL A 23 -3.23 -4.41 -2.77
CA VAL A 23 -3.04 -4.68 -1.36
C VAL A 23 -2.19 -5.94 -1.22
N SER A 24 -0.93 -5.88 -1.65
CA SER A 24 0.13 -6.67 -1.01
C SER A 24 0.38 -6.06 0.37
N ILE A 25 -0.71 -5.93 1.15
CA ILE A 25 -0.61 -5.69 2.57
C ILE A 25 0.05 -6.93 3.11
N TRP A 26 1.14 -6.73 3.85
CA TRP A 26 1.66 -7.72 4.76
C TRP A 26 3.00 -8.36 4.47
N ALA A 27 3.99 -7.54 4.41
CA ALA A 27 5.06 -7.80 5.33
C ALA A 27 4.98 -6.68 6.37
N ALA A 28 4.21 -6.87 7.47
CA ALA A 28 4.48 -6.04 8.64
C ALA A 28 5.99 -6.19 8.87
N PRO A 29 6.82 -5.18 8.58
CA PRO A 29 8.23 -5.34 8.78
C PRO A 29 8.41 -5.72 10.23
N ASN A 30 9.28 -6.70 10.53
CA ASN A 30 9.65 -7.02 11.90
C ASN A 30 10.44 -5.81 12.45
N LEU A 31 9.73 -4.72 12.76
CA LEU A 31 10.31 -3.42 13.11
C LEU A 31 11.36 -3.54 14.20
N TYR A 32 11.08 -4.41 15.19
CA TYR A 32 12.00 -4.65 16.29
C TYR A 32 12.99 -5.79 16.07
N ALA A 33 12.84 -6.60 15.01
CA ALA A 33 13.78 -7.70 14.72
C ALA A 33 15.07 -7.21 14.05
N GLN A 34 15.01 -6.08 13.33
CA GLN A 34 16.12 -5.51 12.59
C GLN A 34 16.88 -4.42 13.37
N SER A 35 16.32 -3.91 14.47
CA SER A 35 17.00 -2.94 15.31
C SER A 35 18.19 -3.59 16.03
N GLY A 36 19.41 -3.35 15.56
CA GLY A 36 20.60 -3.73 16.32
C GLY A 36 21.80 -4.26 15.55
N SER A 37 22.54 -3.35 14.92
CA SER A 37 23.99 -3.50 14.73
C SER A 37 24.76 -2.26 15.23
N GLY A 38 24.12 -1.41 16.03
CA GLY A 38 24.76 -0.28 16.73
C GLY A 38 25.11 -0.65 18.16
N SER A 39 26.29 -0.29 18.61
CA SER A 39 26.90 -0.62 19.90
C SER A 39 26.36 0.14 21.10
N ASP A 40 25.08 0.54 21.11
CA ASP A 40 24.48 1.27 22.22
C ASP A 40 23.52 0.39 23.02
N THR A 41 23.89 0.14 24.25
CA THR A 41 23.24 -0.75 25.23
C THR A 41 21.94 -0.22 25.84
N ASN A 42 21.38 0.87 25.33
CA ASN A 42 20.10 1.46 25.79
C ASN A 42 19.05 1.34 24.69
N GLY A 43 18.21 0.30 24.79
CA GLY A 43 16.99 0.16 23.96
C GLY A 43 16.96 -1.03 23.01
N THR A 44 17.99 -1.87 22.94
CA THR A 44 17.96 -3.09 22.14
C THR A 44 17.27 -4.21 22.88
N LEU A 45 16.23 -4.81 22.26
CA LEU A 45 15.59 -6.01 22.80
C LEU A 45 16.59 -7.14 22.97
N SER A 46 16.47 -7.90 24.05
CA SER A 46 17.16 -9.18 24.25
C SER A 46 16.76 -10.18 23.15
N LEU A 47 17.56 -11.24 22.99
CA LEU A 47 17.24 -12.30 22.01
C LEU A 47 15.88 -12.95 22.32
N GLU A 48 15.55 -13.11 23.59
CA GLU A 48 14.28 -13.69 24.04
C GLU A 48 13.10 -12.77 23.70
N GLU A 49 13.21 -11.46 23.96
CA GLU A 49 12.18 -10.48 23.60
C GLU A 49 11.98 -10.37 22.08
N LYS A 50 13.07 -10.44 21.29
CA LYS A 50 12.98 -10.48 19.82
C LYS A 50 12.24 -11.73 19.33
N GLN A 51 12.54 -12.89 19.91
CA GLN A 51 11.86 -14.13 19.57
C GLN A 51 10.38 -14.06 19.95
N GLN A 52 10.06 -13.60 21.17
CA GLN A 52 8.68 -13.43 21.64
C GLN A 52 7.90 -12.47 20.73
N TYR A 53 8.52 -11.38 20.30
CA TYR A 53 7.90 -10.45 19.37
C TYR A 53 7.60 -11.10 18.01
N GLN A 54 8.57 -11.84 17.44
CA GLN A 54 8.38 -12.54 16.16
C GLN A 54 7.25 -13.58 16.24
N ASP A 55 7.20 -14.34 17.32
CA ASP A 55 6.15 -15.34 17.54
C ASP A 55 4.78 -14.67 17.70
N CYS A 56 4.71 -13.54 18.40
CA CYS A 56 3.49 -12.74 18.53
C CYS A 56 3.01 -12.24 17.17
N ILE A 57 3.87 -11.62 16.36
CA ILE A 57 3.52 -11.13 15.02
C ILE A 57 3.03 -12.27 14.13
N LYS A 58 3.73 -13.40 14.13
CA LYS A 58 3.32 -14.59 13.38
C LYS A 58 1.95 -15.11 13.82
N LEU A 59 1.69 -15.17 15.11
CA LEU A 59 0.41 -15.59 15.65
C LEU A 59 -0.70 -14.61 15.25
N ALA A 60 -0.44 -13.30 15.37
CA ALA A 60 -1.38 -12.24 14.99
C ALA A 60 -1.78 -12.29 13.50
N GLN A 61 -0.89 -12.75 12.64
CA GLN A 61 -1.14 -12.90 11.20
C GLN A 61 -1.89 -14.20 10.86
N LEU A 62 -1.54 -15.33 11.52
CA LEU A 62 -2.10 -16.64 11.19
C LEU A 62 -3.40 -16.95 11.92
N LYS A 63 -3.55 -16.44 13.14
CA LYS A 63 -4.71 -16.64 14.03
C LYS A 63 -4.99 -15.33 14.77
N PRO A 64 -5.67 -14.37 14.10
CA PRO A 64 -5.76 -12.99 14.60
C PRO A 64 -6.39 -12.86 15.99
N GLU A 65 -7.41 -13.65 16.31
CA GLU A 65 -8.06 -13.65 17.63
C GLU A 65 -7.09 -14.13 18.73
N ASP A 66 -6.46 -15.30 18.54
CA ASP A 66 -5.47 -15.83 19.47
C ASP A 66 -4.27 -14.88 19.62
N GLY A 67 -3.84 -14.28 18.51
CA GLY A 67 -2.76 -13.30 18.46
C GLY A 67 -3.09 -12.04 19.25
N PHE A 68 -4.32 -11.55 19.13
CA PHE A 68 -4.77 -10.38 19.87
C PHE A 68 -4.81 -10.66 21.40
N GLU A 69 -5.38 -11.78 21.82
CA GLU A 69 -5.42 -12.17 23.23
C GLU A 69 -4.01 -12.34 23.81
N SER A 70 -3.13 -13.04 23.08
CA SER A 70 -1.74 -13.24 23.49
C SER A 70 -0.98 -11.91 23.57
N ALA A 71 -1.15 -11.01 22.61
CA ALA A 71 -0.51 -9.70 22.62
C ALA A 71 -0.99 -8.80 23.77
N ILE A 72 -2.27 -8.83 24.10
CA ILE A 72 -2.84 -8.14 25.26
C ILE A 72 -2.24 -8.69 26.56
N ALA A 73 -2.21 -10.01 26.74
CA ALA A 73 -1.61 -10.63 27.92
C ALA A 73 -0.12 -10.25 28.07
N TRP A 74 0.63 -10.30 26.98
CA TRP A 74 2.04 -9.89 26.98
C TRP A 74 2.23 -8.42 27.33
N ARG A 75 1.41 -7.52 26.76
CA ARG A 75 1.40 -6.09 27.09
C ARG A 75 1.19 -5.87 28.58
N ASP A 76 0.20 -6.56 29.19
CA ASP A 76 -0.19 -6.41 30.58
C ASP A 76 0.86 -7.01 31.56
N MET A 77 1.70 -7.92 31.07
CA MET A 77 2.89 -8.44 31.76
C MET A 77 4.16 -7.59 31.57
N GLY A 78 4.05 -6.41 30.94
CA GLY A 78 5.16 -5.50 30.80
C GLY A 78 5.93 -5.65 29.48
N GLY A 79 5.33 -6.23 28.45
CA GLY A 79 5.97 -6.43 27.12
C GLY A 79 6.25 -5.14 26.31
N GLY A 80 6.01 -3.98 26.91
CA GLY A 80 6.44 -2.67 26.37
C GLY A 80 5.90 -2.34 24.98
N GLU A 81 6.71 -1.60 24.21
CA GLU A 81 6.37 -1.18 22.84
C GLU A 81 6.17 -2.37 21.89
N PRO A 82 6.99 -3.44 21.91
CA PRO A 82 6.81 -4.59 21.02
C PRO A 82 5.46 -5.29 21.20
N ALA A 83 4.98 -5.42 22.43
CA ALA A 83 3.67 -6.00 22.70
C ALA A 83 2.54 -5.08 22.24
N ARG A 84 2.65 -3.76 22.45
CA ARG A 84 1.70 -2.75 21.94
C ARG A 84 1.62 -2.78 20.41
N HIS A 85 2.76 -2.94 19.74
CA HIS A 85 2.81 -3.07 18.29
C HIS A 85 2.13 -4.37 17.81
N CYS A 86 2.41 -5.50 18.47
CA CYS A 86 1.77 -6.78 18.15
C CYS A 86 0.23 -6.71 18.30
N VAL A 87 -0.29 -6.02 19.33
CA VAL A 87 -1.73 -5.74 19.45
C VAL A 87 -2.27 -5.02 18.22
N ALA A 88 -1.57 -4.01 17.73
CA ALA A 88 -2.00 -3.26 16.55
C ALA A 88 -2.00 -4.14 15.29
N VAL A 89 -0.97 -4.98 15.10
CA VAL A 89 -0.91 -5.93 13.97
C VAL A 89 -2.06 -6.92 14.03
N ALA A 90 -2.40 -7.46 15.21
CA ALA A 90 -3.54 -8.34 15.35
C ALA A 90 -4.86 -7.64 15.01
N LEU A 91 -5.05 -6.38 15.43
CA LEU A 91 -6.22 -5.58 15.07
C LEU A 91 -6.35 -5.36 13.57
N ILE A 92 -5.23 -5.13 12.87
CA ILE A 92 -5.24 -5.02 11.42
C ILE A 92 -5.70 -6.36 10.81
N SER A 93 -5.16 -7.49 11.26
CA SER A 93 -5.53 -8.82 10.78
C SER A 93 -7.00 -9.15 11.05
N LEU A 94 -7.58 -8.57 12.10
CA LEU A 94 -9.02 -8.65 12.44
C LEU A 94 -9.89 -7.67 11.62
N GLY A 95 -9.31 -6.87 10.72
CA GLY A 95 -10.03 -5.84 9.97
C GLY A 95 -10.45 -4.62 10.79
N LYS A 96 -9.92 -4.46 12.01
CA LYS A 96 -10.21 -3.32 12.90
C LYS A 96 -9.24 -2.16 12.63
N TYR A 97 -9.27 -1.68 11.39
CA TYR A 97 -8.25 -0.78 10.85
C TYR A 97 -8.15 0.56 11.58
N GLU A 98 -9.28 1.20 11.88
CA GLU A 98 -9.29 2.49 12.58
C GLU A 98 -8.70 2.40 13.99
N GLU A 99 -9.04 1.33 14.73
CA GLU A 99 -8.49 1.09 16.05
C GLU A 99 -6.99 0.79 15.98
N ALA A 100 -6.57 -0.03 15.02
CA ALA A 100 -5.16 -0.36 14.80
C ALA A 100 -4.33 0.90 14.49
N ALA A 101 -4.80 1.72 13.54
CA ALA A 101 -4.13 2.96 13.16
C ALA A 101 -4.00 3.93 14.32
N THR A 102 -5.07 4.11 15.10
CA THR A 102 -5.05 4.95 16.30
C THR A 102 -4.02 4.47 17.33
N ARG A 103 -3.90 3.15 17.52
CA ARG A 103 -2.91 2.57 18.45
C ARG A 103 -1.48 2.72 17.94
N LEU A 104 -1.26 2.55 16.63
CA LEU A 104 0.05 2.75 15.99
C LEU A 104 0.49 4.22 16.06
N ASP A 105 -0.40 5.17 15.75
CA ASP A 105 -0.10 6.61 15.85
C ASP A 105 0.25 7.02 17.30
N ALA A 106 -0.52 6.54 18.28
CA ALA A 106 -0.23 6.77 19.68
C ALA A 106 1.11 6.12 20.10
N LEU A 107 1.39 4.89 19.63
CA LEU A 107 2.65 4.21 19.92
C LEU A 107 3.84 4.98 19.31
N ALA A 108 3.75 5.39 18.06
CA ALA A 108 4.78 6.16 17.37
C ALA A 108 5.06 7.52 18.06
N LYS A 109 4.02 8.15 18.61
CA LYS A 109 4.15 9.42 19.34
C LYS A 109 4.91 9.27 20.66
N ASP A 110 4.68 8.17 21.37
CA ASP A 110 5.24 7.91 22.70
C ASP A 110 6.60 7.18 22.63
N SER A 111 6.95 6.62 21.46
CA SER A 111 8.12 5.77 21.29
C SER A 111 9.42 6.55 21.38
N THR A 112 10.40 5.91 22.01
CA THR A 112 11.80 6.37 22.07
C THR A 112 12.73 5.49 21.21
N ALA A 113 12.16 4.64 20.36
CA ALA A 113 12.89 3.78 19.43
C ALA A 113 13.57 4.60 18.32
N ASP A 114 14.44 3.93 17.55
CA ASP A 114 15.12 4.56 16.42
C ASP A 114 14.13 5.16 15.41
N PRO A 115 14.49 6.28 14.75
CA PRO A 115 13.61 6.95 13.77
C PRO A 115 13.05 6.02 12.71
N GLY A 116 13.83 4.99 12.28
CA GLY A 116 13.37 3.98 11.32
C GLY A 116 12.23 3.11 11.86
N VAL A 117 12.28 2.74 13.13
CA VAL A 117 11.22 1.96 13.80
C VAL A 117 9.95 2.81 13.93
N VAL A 118 10.10 4.06 14.36
CA VAL A 118 8.97 5.01 14.47
C VAL A 118 8.35 5.28 13.11
N ALA A 119 9.16 5.49 12.06
CA ALA A 119 8.68 5.67 10.69
C ALA A 119 7.90 4.43 10.20
N GLY A 120 8.37 3.22 10.54
CA GLY A 120 7.66 1.98 10.23
C GLY A 120 6.30 1.87 10.91
N MET A 121 6.16 2.29 12.18
CA MET A 121 4.87 2.36 12.88
C MET A 121 3.91 3.35 12.21
N LEU A 122 4.41 4.52 11.83
CA LEU A 122 3.64 5.55 11.12
C LEU A 122 3.20 5.10 9.74
N ALA A 123 4.08 4.40 8.99
CA ALA A 123 3.74 3.81 7.71
C ALA A 123 2.60 2.78 7.84
N GLN A 124 2.67 1.90 8.84
CA GLN A 124 1.59 0.94 9.11
C GLN A 124 0.30 1.63 9.58
N ALA A 125 0.40 2.70 10.38
CA ALA A 125 -0.77 3.51 10.75
C ALA A 125 -1.42 4.12 9.51
N GLY A 126 -0.63 4.70 8.60
CA GLY A 126 -1.09 5.25 7.34
C GLY A 126 -1.79 4.22 6.45
N GLN A 127 -1.21 3.01 6.33
CA GLN A 127 -1.84 1.91 5.59
C GLN A 127 -3.17 1.49 6.24
N ALA A 128 -3.23 1.36 7.56
CA ALA A 128 -4.47 1.03 8.26
C ALA A 128 -5.53 2.13 8.12
N TRP A 129 -5.14 3.42 8.12
CA TRP A 129 -6.04 4.53 7.81
C TRP A 129 -6.58 4.48 6.39
N MET A 130 -5.76 4.10 5.38
CA MET A 130 -6.26 3.89 4.02
C MET A 130 -7.32 2.79 3.97
N MET A 131 -7.10 1.67 4.69
CA MET A 131 -8.08 0.58 4.78
C MET A 131 -9.37 1.00 5.51
N ALA A 132 -9.26 1.91 6.47
CA ALA A 132 -10.40 2.56 7.14
C ALA A 132 -11.06 3.67 6.27
N ASN A 133 -10.56 3.89 5.03
CA ASN A 133 -10.98 4.97 4.14
C ASN A 133 -10.83 6.39 4.75
N ASN A 134 -9.86 6.57 5.64
CA ASN A 134 -9.53 7.85 6.25
C ASN A 134 -8.23 8.39 5.65
N LEU A 135 -8.34 8.94 4.43
CA LEU A 135 -7.19 9.31 3.60
C LEU A 135 -6.42 10.53 4.15
N GLU A 136 -7.07 11.40 4.92
CA GLU A 136 -6.41 12.55 5.56
C GLU A 136 -5.42 12.08 6.62
N PHE A 137 -5.85 11.17 7.50
CA PHE A 137 -4.96 10.61 8.52
C PHE A 137 -3.88 9.71 7.89
N ALA A 138 -4.20 8.98 6.82
CA ALA A 138 -3.22 8.22 6.07
C ALA A 138 -2.08 9.11 5.55
N TRP A 139 -2.43 10.19 4.83
CA TRP A 139 -1.46 11.16 4.33
C TRP A 139 -0.62 11.81 5.45
N ARG A 140 -1.27 12.16 6.57
CA ARG A 140 -0.60 12.77 7.73
C ARG A 140 0.49 11.85 8.29
N ASP A 141 0.16 10.58 8.53
CA ASP A 141 1.08 9.64 9.16
C ASP A 141 2.19 9.22 8.19
N GLN A 142 1.90 9.05 6.90
CA GLN A 142 2.91 8.83 5.87
C GLN A 142 3.86 10.04 5.74
N SER A 143 3.35 11.27 5.85
CA SER A 143 4.19 12.47 5.82
C SER A 143 5.13 12.55 7.02
N ARG A 144 4.65 12.19 8.21
CA ARG A 144 5.49 12.11 9.42
C ARG A 144 6.56 11.00 9.30
N ALA A 145 6.24 9.88 8.70
CA ALA A 145 7.22 8.82 8.42
C ALA A 145 8.33 9.31 7.49
N LEU A 146 7.97 10.06 6.44
CA LEU A 146 8.92 10.67 5.50
C LEU A 146 9.80 11.76 6.14
N GLU A 147 9.29 12.52 7.13
CA GLU A 147 10.11 13.47 7.89
C GLU A 147 11.24 12.76 8.66
N LEU A 148 10.99 11.53 9.13
CA LEU A 148 11.97 10.73 9.86
C LEU A 148 12.96 10.01 8.93
N VAL A 149 12.48 9.47 7.80
CA VAL A 149 13.28 8.63 6.88
C VAL A 149 13.01 9.04 5.41
N PRO A 150 13.49 10.22 4.97
CA PRO A 150 13.17 10.76 3.64
C PRO A 150 13.78 9.96 2.47
N ASN A 151 14.80 9.14 2.73
CA ASN A 151 15.50 8.36 1.70
C ASN A 151 14.96 6.93 1.55
N ASN A 152 13.81 6.61 2.15
CA ASN A 152 13.16 5.32 1.95
C ASN A 152 12.15 5.43 0.79
N PRO A 153 12.40 4.79 -0.38
CA PRO A 153 11.53 4.91 -1.55
C PRO A 153 10.10 4.41 -1.28
N GLN A 154 9.94 3.39 -0.41
CA GLN A 154 8.63 2.82 -0.11
C GLN A 154 7.70 3.83 0.61
N LEU A 155 8.23 4.69 1.48
CA LEU A 155 7.41 5.69 2.17
C LEU A 155 6.83 6.74 1.21
N TRP A 156 7.53 7.06 0.12
CA TRP A 156 7.01 7.91 -0.94
C TRP A 156 5.87 7.21 -1.69
N VAL A 157 6.02 5.91 -1.98
CA VAL A 157 4.95 5.10 -2.59
C VAL A 157 3.72 5.05 -1.69
N ASP A 158 3.91 4.77 -0.41
CA ASP A 158 2.80 4.68 0.56
C ASP A 158 2.00 5.99 0.62
N ARG A 159 2.68 7.15 0.62
CA ARG A 159 2.00 8.45 0.59
C ARG A 159 1.32 8.72 -0.74
N ALA A 160 1.96 8.38 -1.85
CA ALA A 160 1.37 8.49 -3.19
C ALA A 160 0.08 7.67 -3.32
N MET A 161 0.01 6.49 -2.70
CA MET A 161 -1.20 5.67 -2.68
C MET A 161 -2.36 6.39 -1.97
N ALA A 162 -2.10 7.00 -0.80
CA ALA A 162 -3.11 7.78 -0.09
C ALA A 162 -3.59 8.99 -0.92
N LEU A 163 -2.66 9.70 -1.57
CA LEU A 163 -2.95 10.82 -2.47
C LEU A 163 -3.77 10.38 -3.70
N GLY A 164 -3.38 9.29 -4.33
CA GLY A 164 -4.10 8.72 -5.48
C GLY A 164 -5.53 8.30 -5.14
N LEU A 165 -5.75 7.68 -3.98
CA LEU A 165 -7.08 7.35 -3.47
C LEU A 165 -7.91 8.61 -3.18
N ALA A 166 -7.27 9.69 -2.73
CA ALA A 166 -7.90 10.99 -2.52
C ALA A 166 -8.16 11.76 -3.82
N GLY A 167 -7.75 11.23 -4.99
CA GLY A 167 -7.87 11.89 -6.30
C GLY A 167 -6.84 13.00 -6.54
N GLN A 168 -5.82 13.11 -5.69
CA GLN A 168 -4.74 14.10 -5.80
C GLN A 168 -3.61 13.53 -6.67
N TYR A 169 -3.92 13.30 -7.96
CA TYR A 169 -3.03 12.53 -8.85
C TYR A 169 -1.71 13.24 -9.16
N TRP A 170 -1.69 14.59 -9.23
CA TRP A 170 -0.45 15.34 -9.43
C TRP A 170 0.51 15.17 -8.25
N ASP A 171 0.00 15.31 -7.02
CA ASP A 171 0.82 15.14 -5.82
C ASP A 171 1.30 13.68 -5.69
N ALA A 172 0.45 12.70 -6.08
CA ALA A 172 0.83 11.29 -6.13
C ALA A 172 1.97 11.03 -7.13
N ILE A 173 1.93 11.65 -8.31
CA ILE A 173 2.99 11.54 -9.33
C ILE A 173 4.31 12.14 -8.81
N ASP A 174 4.25 13.27 -8.11
CA ASP A 174 5.46 13.88 -7.53
C ASP A 174 6.12 12.95 -6.50
N ASP A 175 5.33 12.29 -5.65
CA ASP A 175 5.84 11.31 -4.70
C ASP A 175 6.40 10.06 -5.40
N LEU A 176 5.73 9.55 -6.43
CA LEU A 176 6.20 8.41 -7.21
C LEU A 176 7.49 8.73 -7.98
N ASN A 177 7.65 9.97 -8.47
CA ASN A 177 8.90 10.44 -9.05
C ASN A 177 10.03 10.39 -8.01
N LYS A 178 9.77 10.81 -6.76
CA LYS A 178 10.76 10.73 -5.68
C LYS A 178 11.16 9.29 -5.36
N SER A 179 10.20 8.36 -5.35
CA SER A 179 10.51 6.94 -5.18
C SER A 179 11.42 6.43 -6.31
N LEU A 180 11.09 6.73 -7.57
CA LEU A 180 11.88 6.32 -8.74
C LEU A 180 13.26 7.01 -8.83
N ASP A 181 13.40 8.25 -8.31
CA ASP A 181 14.69 8.91 -8.17
C ASP A 181 15.62 8.16 -7.18
N LEU A 182 15.04 7.55 -6.13
CA LEU A 182 15.78 6.79 -5.12
C LEU A 182 16.06 5.35 -5.56
N ASP A 183 15.11 4.72 -6.25
CA ASP A 183 15.23 3.37 -6.83
C ASP A 183 14.52 3.33 -8.19
N PRO A 184 15.26 3.36 -9.32
CA PRO A 184 14.67 3.42 -10.65
C PRO A 184 14.03 2.13 -11.15
N ASN A 185 14.34 0.97 -10.56
CA ASN A 185 13.95 -0.34 -11.10
C ASN A 185 12.71 -0.93 -10.39
N GLN A 186 11.70 -0.11 -10.13
CA GLN A 186 10.47 -0.52 -9.45
C GLN A 186 9.32 -0.58 -10.45
N ALA A 187 9.01 -1.78 -10.97
CA ALA A 187 7.91 -1.98 -11.91
C ALA A 187 6.56 -1.52 -11.33
N ASP A 188 6.28 -1.84 -10.07
CA ASP A 188 5.05 -1.46 -9.39
C ASP A 188 4.88 0.06 -9.31
N VAL A 189 5.94 0.80 -9.03
CA VAL A 189 5.90 2.27 -8.94
C VAL A 189 5.58 2.91 -10.29
N LEU A 190 6.14 2.36 -11.38
CA LEU A 190 5.80 2.78 -12.74
C LEU A 190 4.32 2.52 -13.04
N ILE A 191 3.76 1.40 -12.60
CA ILE A 191 2.34 1.07 -12.81
C ILE A 191 1.44 2.02 -11.99
N TYR A 192 1.80 2.36 -10.75
CA TYR A 192 1.07 3.36 -9.97
C TYR A 192 1.09 4.72 -10.66
N ARG A 193 2.25 5.15 -11.18
CA ARG A 193 2.37 6.41 -11.88
C ARG A 193 1.59 6.40 -13.20
N ALA A 194 1.62 5.31 -13.94
CA ALA A 194 0.79 5.12 -15.13
C ALA A 194 -0.71 5.23 -14.82
N SER A 195 -1.16 4.64 -13.72
CA SER A 195 -2.55 4.76 -13.28
C SER A 195 -2.92 6.22 -12.96
N ALA A 196 -2.05 6.96 -12.30
CA ALA A 196 -2.26 8.38 -12.01
C ALA A 196 -2.27 9.22 -13.29
N TRP A 197 -1.36 8.98 -14.25
CA TRP A 197 -1.36 9.62 -15.56
C TRP A 197 -2.64 9.33 -16.34
N ARG A 198 -3.13 8.09 -16.32
CA ARG A 198 -4.39 7.72 -16.96
C ARG A 198 -5.58 8.46 -16.35
N MET A 199 -5.60 8.65 -15.03
CA MET A 199 -6.66 9.43 -14.36
C MET A 199 -6.62 10.91 -14.70
N LEU A 200 -5.45 11.42 -15.11
CA LEU A 200 -5.25 12.78 -15.65
C LEU A 200 -5.39 12.83 -17.18
N GLU A 201 -5.87 11.75 -17.82
CA GLU A 201 -6.03 11.62 -19.27
C GLU A 201 -4.72 11.81 -20.08
N SER A 202 -3.57 11.71 -19.41
CA SER A 202 -2.23 11.77 -20.01
C SER A 202 -1.81 10.38 -20.52
N TYR A 203 -2.55 9.85 -21.49
CA TYR A 203 -2.47 8.45 -21.92
C TYR A 203 -1.13 8.04 -22.50
N ASP A 204 -0.42 8.95 -23.17
CA ASP A 204 0.91 8.67 -23.74
C ASP A 204 1.95 8.46 -22.62
N LEU A 205 1.90 9.26 -21.55
CA LEU A 205 2.76 9.10 -20.39
C LEU A 205 2.42 7.81 -19.62
N ALA A 206 1.14 7.52 -19.49
CA ALA A 206 0.68 6.28 -18.88
C ALA A 206 1.19 5.05 -19.65
N MET A 207 1.10 5.08 -20.99
CA MET A 207 1.57 3.97 -21.83
C MET A 207 3.09 3.80 -21.71
N THR A 208 3.85 4.89 -21.70
CA THR A 208 5.31 4.85 -21.52
C THR A 208 5.69 4.17 -20.20
N ASP A 209 5.04 4.52 -19.10
CA ASP A 209 5.32 3.91 -17.80
C ASP A 209 4.96 2.43 -17.77
N VAL A 210 3.82 2.04 -18.33
CA VAL A 210 3.43 0.63 -18.41
C VAL A 210 4.39 -0.18 -19.28
N GLU A 211 4.84 0.35 -20.41
CA GLU A 211 5.82 -0.31 -21.26
C GLU A 211 7.15 -0.48 -20.53
N ASN A 212 7.62 0.53 -19.80
CA ASN A 212 8.81 0.43 -18.97
C ASN A 212 8.67 -0.61 -17.85
N ALA A 213 7.50 -0.67 -17.19
CA ALA A 213 7.22 -1.71 -16.21
C ALA A 213 7.29 -3.12 -16.80
N LEU A 214 6.77 -3.31 -18.02
CA LEU A 214 6.82 -4.58 -18.74
C LEU A 214 8.23 -4.91 -19.31
N VAL A 215 9.12 -3.94 -19.45
CA VAL A 215 10.54 -4.20 -19.71
C VAL A 215 11.21 -4.79 -18.48
N ILE A 216 10.88 -4.29 -17.28
CA ILE A 216 11.42 -4.81 -16.01
C ILE A 216 10.80 -6.18 -15.69
N GLU A 217 9.48 -6.31 -15.82
CA GLU A 217 8.71 -7.50 -15.50
C GLU A 217 7.74 -7.86 -16.64
N PRO A 218 8.16 -8.65 -17.66
CA PRO A 218 7.39 -8.89 -18.87
C PRO A 218 6.00 -9.53 -18.67
N ASN A 219 5.81 -10.24 -17.55
CA ASN A 219 4.55 -10.92 -17.23
C ASN A 219 3.83 -10.29 -16.03
N ASN A 220 4.14 -9.05 -15.67
CA ASN A 220 3.46 -8.37 -14.57
C ASN A 220 1.97 -8.16 -14.92
N VAL A 221 1.11 -8.88 -14.22
CA VAL A 221 -0.34 -8.91 -14.49
C VAL A 221 -1.00 -7.54 -14.28
N GLN A 222 -0.45 -6.71 -13.39
CA GLN A 222 -0.97 -5.37 -13.14
C GLN A 222 -0.62 -4.42 -14.29
N ALA A 223 0.61 -4.51 -14.81
CA ALA A 223 1.03 -3.76 -15.98
C ALA A 223 0.20 -4.14 -17.21
N LEU A 224 -0.02 -5.45 -17.45
CA LEU A 224 -0.88 -5.92 -18.53
C LEU A 224 -2.33 -5.46 -18.37
N PHE A 225 -2.85 -5.46 -17.14
CA PHE A 225 -4.20 -4.98 -16.86
C PHE A 225 -4.34 -3.48 -17.15
N GLU A 226 -3.36 -2.66 -16.74
CA GLU A 226 -3.36 -1.24 -16.99
C GLU A 226 -3.17 -0.92 -18.49
N ARG A 227 -2.29 -1.66 -19.21
CA ARG A 227 -2.12 -1.52 -20.65
C ARG A 227 -3.39 -1.87 -21.41
N GLY A 228 -4.10 -2.91 -20.98
CA GLY A 228 -5.41 -3.27 -21.55
C GLY A 228 -6.43 -2.13 -21.45
N LYS A 229 -6.47 -1.40 -20.30
CA LYS A 229 -7.31 -0.20 -20.16
C LYS A 229 -6.90 0.91 -21.13
N LEU A 230 -5.61 1.16 -21.28
CA LEU A 230 -5.09 2.18 -22.21
C LEU A 230 -5.39 1.81 -23.68
N TYR A 231 -5.26 0.52 -24.05
CA TYR A 231 -5.65 0.06 -25.38
C TYR A 231 -7.16 0.22 -25.63
N GLN A 232 -8.01 -0.07 -24.63
CA GLN A 232 -9.45 0.14 -24.75
C GLN A 232 -9.79 1.61 -24.97
N ILE A 233 -9.16 2.53 -24.21
CA ILE A 233 -9.33 3.97 -24.36
C ILE A 233 -8.92 4.43 -25.78
N ALA A 234 -7.84 3.85 -26.31
CA ALA A 234 -7.37 4.10 -27.67
C ALA A 234 -8.18 3.41 -28.78
N GLY A 235 -9.28 2.69 -28.45
CA GLY A 235 -10.10 1.94 -29.40
C GLY A 235 -9.44 0.66 -29.94
N LYS A 236 -8.30 0.25 -29.40
CA LYS A 236 -7.56 -0.97 -29.79
C LYS A 236 -8.08 -2.20 -29.05
N ASN A 237 -9.36 -2.52 -29.26
CA ASN A 237 -10.08 -3.53 -28.48
C ASN A 237 -9.44 -4.93 -28.52
N ASP A 238 -8.89 -5.35 -29.66
CA ASP A 238 -8.23 -6.66 -29.80
C ASP A 238 -6.97 -6.75 -28.92
N LEU A 239 -6.20 -5.66 -28.82
CA LEU A 239 -5.03 -5.60 -27.95
C LEU A 239 -5.42 -5.59 -26.48
N ALA A 240 -6.46 -4.82 -26.11
CA ALA A 240 -7.01 -4.80 -24.76
C ALA A 240 -7.45 -6.20 -24.32
N ARG A 241 -8.22 -6.88 -25.18
CA ARG A 241 -8.70 -8.25 -24.92
C ARG A 241 -7.54 -9.23 -24.71
N ARG A 242 -6.52 -9.17 -25.57
CA ARG A 242 -5.34 -10.04 -25.47
C ARG A 242 -4.62 -9.86 -24.11
N ASP A 243 -4.40 -8.63 -23.69
CA ASP A 243 -3.74 -8.35 -22.43
C ASP A 243 -4.60 -8.82 -21.24
N TRP A 244 -5.91 -8.59 -21.25
CA TRP A 244 -6.80 -9.02 -20.17
C TRP A 244 -7.00 -10.54 -20.14
N LEU A 245 -6.99 -11.25 -21.28
CA LEU A 245 -6.98 -12.71 -21.30
C LEU A 245 -5.69 -13.27 -20.67
N ASN A 246 -4.55 -12.65 -20.95
CA ASN A 246 -3.29 -13.00 -20.30
C ASN A 246 -3.34 -12.81 -18.77
N VAL A 247 -3.93 -11.69 -18.32
CA VAL A 247 -4.17 -11.45 -16.87
C VAL A 247 -5.02 -12.56 -16.26
N ILE A 248 -6.13 -12.94 -16.91
CA ILE A 248 -7.04 -14.01 -16.43
C ILE A 248 -6.31 -15.35 -16.33
N GLU A 249 -5.53 -15.70 -17.34
CA GLU A 249 -4.79 -16.96 -17.40
C GLU A 249 -3.72 -17.06 -16.29
N ASN A 250 -2.99 -15.96 -16.04
CA ASN A 250 -1.86 -15.97 -15.10
C ASN A 250 -2.21 -15.57 -13.66
N SER A 251 -3.44 -15.11 -13.41
CA SER A 251 -3.86 -14.66 -12.07
C SER A 251 -5.28 -15.12 -11.70
N ASN A 252 -5.71 -16.28 -12.20
CA ASN A 252 -7.06 -16.80 -11.97
C ASN A 252 -7.40 -16.88 -10.47
N GLY A 253 -8.61 -16.46 -10.12
CA GLY A 253 -9.10 -16.40 -8.72
C GLY A 253 -8.64 -15.17 -7.95
N THR A 254 -7.99 -14.22 -8.60
CA THR A 254 -7.59 -12.94 -7.98
C THR A 254 -8.54 -11.80 -8.38
N PRO A 255 -8.63 -10.73 -7.58
CA PRO A 255 -9.43 -9.55 -7.91
C PRO A 255 -9.08 -8.90 -9.26
N VAL A 256 -7.81 -8.94 -9.69
CA VAL A 256 -7.40 -8.38 -10.98
C VAL A 256 -7.92 -9.21 -12.15
N ALA A 257 -7.93 -10.55 -12.02
CA ALA A 257 -8.52 -11.44 -13.03
C ALA A 257 -10.03 -11.22 -13.17
N ASP A 258 -10.73 -11.02 -12.05
CA ASP A 258 -12.17 -10.72 -12.08
C ASP A 258 -12.46 -9.35 -12.69
N ALA A 259 -11.62 -8.34 -12.41
CA ALA A 259 -11.69 -7.04 -13.06
C ALA A 259 -11.42 -7.12 -14.56
N ALA A 260 -10.47 -7.95 -15.00
CA ALA A 260 -10.17 -8.17 -16.41
C ALA A 260 -11.37 -8.83 -17.14
N LYS A 261 -12.01 -9.85 -16.54
CA LYS A 261 -13.24 -10.47 -17.07
C LYS A 261 -14.34 -9.42 -17.24
N ALA A 262 -14.59 -8.63 -16.20
CA ALA A 262 -15.61 -7.59 -16.23
C ALA A 262 -15.35 -6.53 -17.31
N ASN A 263 -14.09 -6.19 -17.59
CA ASN A 263 -13.74 -5.27 -18.66
C ASN A 263 -14.00 -5.86 -20.06
N ILE A 264 -13.69 -7.14 -20.27
CA ILE A 264 -14.00 -7.85 -21.53
C ILE A 264 -15.51 -7.88 -21.75
N GLU A 265 -16.29 -8.27 -20.74
CA GLU A 265 -17.75 -8.32 -20.83
C GLU A 265 -18.35 -6.95 -21.18
N LYS A 266 -17.91 -5.88 -20.53
CA LYS A 266 -18.35 -4.50 -20.83
C LYS A 266 -18.00 -4.08 -22.26
N MET A 267 -16.86 -4.51 -22.77
CA MET A 267 -16.44 -4.22 -24.14
C MET A 267 -17.33 -4.95 -25.15
N ASP A 268 -17.67 -6.23 -24.89
CA ASP A 268 -18.52 -7.05 -25.78
C ASP A 268 -19.95 -6.52 -25.87
N VAL A 269 -20.52 -6.05 -24.77
CA VAL A 269 -21.86 -5.43 -24.75
C VAL A 269 -21.89 -4.17 -25.62
N ARG A 270 -20.83 -3.36 -25.63
CA ARG A 270 -20.77 -2.14 -26.44
C ARG A 270 -20.64 -2.41 -27.93
N THR A 271 -19.91 -3.48 -28.31
CA THR A 271 -19.71 -3.86 -29.72
C THR A 271 -20.89 -4.65 -30.31
N GLY A 272 -21.75 -5.22 -29.48
CA GLY A 272 -22.95 -5.97 -29.91
C GLY A 272 -24.23 -5.14 -30.04
N SER A 273 -24.17 -3.84 -29.74
CA SER A 273 -25.31 -2.90 -29.83
C SER A 273 -25.27 -1.98 -31.07
N ASP A 274 -24.29 -2.17 -31.96
CA ASP A 274 -24.19 -1.52 -33.27
C ASP A 274 -24.55 -2.52 -34.40
#